data_cd0e6f7a5c56c0074ce0b328dd02a707
#
_entry.id   cd0e6f7a5c56c0074ce0b328dd02a707
#
_cell.length_a   1.000
_cell.length_b   1.000
_cell.length_c   1.000
_cell.angle_alpha   90.00
_cell.angle_beta   90.00
_cell.angle_gamma   90.00
#
_symmetry.space_group_name_H-M   'P 1'
#
loop_
_entity.id
_entity.type
_entity.pdbx_description
1 polymer ?
#
loop_
_entity_poly.entity_id
_entity_poly.type
_entity_poly.pdbx_seq_one_letter_code
_entity_poly.pdbx_strand_id
1 'polypeptide(L)'
;MKTYRQLIVLAFISIYLLVAPMALACTIFTAKKGENVMFGGNEDQHPNSSFLVVDKFGTLGVVYFATPWKQWPLVMEMGINEMGLCYDTNWIPKEKLNPHPERKTQNRWAVIQLMREVSTVEEVLSKIFTYNWVNSISYQIHFADKFGDAAVIHPGPDGELTYTRKPKGNGYLVSTNFNLVQLNNGSWSCHRYVIANKMLANIGAQNDLTVEFMTSVLEATHQDNFSVKTLYSAVYDLKNLRIYLFYNRQFDEPFVLDVKEELAETKNYRKVSLKDLIAGKN
;
A
#
# COMPACT_ATOMS: atom_id res chain seq x y z
N MET A 1 26.86 23.45 -41.31
CA MET A 1 25.43 23.05 -41.15
C MET A 1 25.24 21.62 -40.66
N LYS A 2 26.05 20.64 -41.01
CA LYS A 2 25.89 19.22 -40.53
C LYS A 2 26.20 19.06 -39.02
N THR A 3 27.18 19.75 -38.48
CA THR A 3 27.57 19.69 -37.05
C THR A 3 26.52 20.28 -36.11
N TYR A 4 25.83 21.35 -36.48
CA TYR A 4 24.74 21.93 -35.68
C TYR A 4 23.50 21.03 -35.56
N ARG A 5 23.17 20.30 -36.64
CA ARG A 5 22.07 19.33 -36.63
C ARG A 5 22.34 18.15 -35.70
N GLN A 6 23.57 17.68 -35.64
CA GLN A 6 23.95 16.59 -34.74
C GLN A 6 23.93 16.99 -33.26
N LEU A 7 24.35 18.22 -32.93
CA LEU A 7 24.27 18.77 -31.57
C LEU A 7 22.84 18.95 -31.09
N ILE A 8 21.92 19.40 -31.97
CA ILE A 8 20.49 19.56 -31.63
C ILE A 8 19.83 18.20 -31.39
N VAL A 9 20.14 17.19 -32.21
CA VAL A 9 19.61 15.83 -32.04
C VAL A 9 20.10 15.18 -30.73
N LEU A 10 21.39 15.37 -30.39
CA LEU A 10 21.95 14.88 -29.12
C LEU A 10 21.34 15.60 -27.91
N ALA A 11 21.06 16.91 -28.01
CA ALA A 11 20.39 17.66 -26.94
C ALA A 11 18.94 17.19 -26.73
N PHE A 12 18.21 16.90 -27.80
CA PHE A 12 16.84 16.35 -27.69
C PHE A 12 16.82 14.92 -27.16
N ILE A 13 17.76 14.07 -27.51
CA ILE A 13 17.91 12.71 -26.96
C ILE A 13 18.27 12.76 -25.48
N SER A 14 19.14 13.69 -25.05
CA SER A 14 19.50 13.88 -23.64
C SER A 14 18.30 14.38 -22.80
N ILE A 15 17.42 15.21 -23.35
CA ILE A 15 16.20 15.69 -22.68
C ILE A 15 15.15 14.56 -22.57
N TYR A 16 15.05 13.68 -23.57
CA TYR A 16 14.14 12.53 -23.51
C TYR A 16 14.56 11.45 -22.51
N LEU A 17 15.85 11.32 -22.22
CA LEU A 17 16.40 10.38 -21.22
C LEU A 17 16.23 10.90 -19.77
N LEU A 18 15.90 12.17 -19.56
CA LEU A 18 15.70 12.78 -18.24
C LEU A 18 14.24 12.79 -17.78
N VAL A 19 13.29 12.41 -18.64
CA VAL A 19 11.89 12.22 -18.27
C VAL A 19 11.62 10.72 -18.09
N ALA A 20 12.32 10.08 -17.15
CA ALA A 20 11.80 8.85 -16.60
C ALA A 20 10.40 9.17 -16.04
N PRO A 21 9.34 8.40 -16.37
CA PRO A 21 8.05 8.61 -15.76
C PRO A 21 8.26 8.50 -14.26
N MET A 22 8.11 9.62 -13.54
CA MET A 22 8.22 9.64 -12.08
C MET A 22 7.04 8.83 -11.55
N ALA A 23 7.32 7.56 -11.31
CA ALA A 23 6.36 6.62 -10.76
C ALA A 23 6.00 7.07 -9.35
N LEU A 24 4.71 7.19 -9.08
CA LEU A 24 4.17 7.21 -7.73
C LEU A 24 4.76 6.03 -6.97
N ALA A 25 5.25 6.26 -5.77
CA ALA A 25 6.28 5.39 -5.23
C ALA A 25 6.01 5.00 -3.78
N CYS A 26 5.04 4.12 -3.51
CA CYS A 26 4.71 3.62 -2.17
C CYS A 26 5.67 2.51 -1.72
N THR A 27 5.86 2.37 -0.41
CA THR A 27 6.57 1.26 0.22
C THR A 27 5.66 0.63 1.24
N ILE A 28 5.38 -0.66 1.12
CA ILE A 28 4.47 -1.39 1.99
C ILE A 28 5.20 -2.61 2.54
N PHE A 29 4.99 -2.90 3.81
CA PHE A 29 5.58 -4.08 4.43
C PHE A 29 4.74 -4.61 5.59
N THR A 30 4.77 -5.92 5.76
CA THR A 30 4.20 -6.65 6.89
C THR A 30 5.32 -7.36 7.62
N ALA A 31 5.30 -7.36 8.95
CA ALA A 31 6.20 -8.16 9.76
C ALA A 31 5.43 -8.88 10.88
N LYS A 32 5.87 -10.11 11.16
CA LYS A 32 5.45 -10.87 12.34
C LYS A 32 6.66 -11.40 13.09
N LYS A 33 6.65 -11.23 14.41
CA LYS A 33 7.62 -11.84 15.31
C LYS A 33 6.95 -12.17 16.64
N GLY A 34 6.89 -13.46 16.99
CA GLY A 34 6.11 -13.92 18.15
C GLY A 34 4.64 -13.50 18.04
N GLU A 35 4.15 -12.77 19.04
CA GLU A 35 2.78 -12.29 19.08
C GLU A 35 2.59 -10.94 18.34
N ASN A 36 3.66 -10.20 18.07
CA ASN A 36 3.55 -8.91 17.39
C ASN A 36 3.32 -9.11 15.89
N VAL A 37 2.32 -8.43 15.37
CA VAL A 37 1.95 -8.42 13.94
C VAL A 37 1.71 -6.98 13.53
N MET A 38 2.57 -6.46 12.67
CA MET A 38 2.51 -5.07 12.23
C MET A 38 2.53 -4.96 10.72
N PHE A 39 1.85 -3.95 10.23
CA PHE A 39 1.82 -3.56 8.83
C PHE A 39 2.23 -2.10 8.73
N GLY A 40 3.00 -1.72 7.72
CA GLY A 40 3.45 -0.36 7.51
C GLY A 40 3.36 0.04 6.04
N GLY A 41 2.99 1.29 5.79
CA GLY A 41 2.92 1.86 4.45
C GLY A 41 3.25 3.34 4.39
N ASN A 42 4.02 3.73 3.36
CA ASN A 42 4.24 5.11 2.93
C ASN A 42 3.36 5.40 1.73
N GLU A 43 2.53 6.42 1.81
CA GLU A 43 1.73 6.89 0.68
C GLU A 43 2.47 8.03 -0.05
N ASP A 44 3.10 7.68 -1.16
CA ASP A 44 3.95 8.57 -1.94
C ASP A 44 3.22 9.04 -3.20
N GLN A 45 2.82 10.31 -3.23
CA GLN A 45 2.05 10.90 -4.32
C GLN A 45 2.49 12.33 -4.64
N HIS A 46 1.88 12.91 -5.68
CA HIS A 46 1.88 14.37 -5.85
C HIS A 46 1.14 15.02 -4.68
N PRO A 47 1.59 16.21 -4.23
CA PRO A 47 0.95 16.92 -3.13
C PRO A 47 -0.57 17.04 -3.34
N ASN A 48 -1.34 16.49 -2.41
CA ASN A 48 -2.80 16.41 -2.44
C ASN A 48 -3.37 16.36 -1.02
N SER A 49 -4.68 16.50 -0.90
CA SER A 49 -5.38 16.30 0.38
C SER A 49 -5.63 14.81 0.63
N SER A 50 -5.37 14.35 1.84
CA SER A 50 -5.67 12.98 2.26
C SER A 50 -6.74 12.98 3.34
N PHE A 51 -7.52 11.91 3.41
CA PHE A 51 -8.70 11.80 4.27
C PHE A 51 -8.66 10.48 5.05
N LEU A 52 -9.14 10.55 6.30
CA LEU A 52 -9.64 9.38 7.02
C LEU A 52 -11.09 9.15 6.59
N VAL A 53 -11.42 7.91 6.26
CA VAL A 53 -12.78 7.48 5.92
C VAL A 53 -13.14 6.28 6.80
N VAL A 54 -14.21 6.40 7.55
CA VAL A 54 -14.81 5.31 8.32
C VAL A 54 -16.06 4.85 7.60
N ASP A 55 -16.13 3.57 7.29
CA ASP A 55 -17.16 2.97 6.44
C ASP A 55 -17.79 1.75 7.14
N LYS A 56 -19.10 1.80 7.34
CA LYS A 56 -19.90 0.72 7.96
C LYS A 56 -21.04 0.27 7.05
N PHE A 57 -20.90 0.39 5.75
CA PHE A 57 -21.91 -0.06 4.78
C PHE A 57 -21.84 -1.57 4.46
N GLY A 58 -20.82 -2.27 4.93
CA GLY A 58 -20.69 -3.72 4.77
C GLY A 58 -21.07 -4.51 6.01
N THR A 59 -20.76 -5.81 5.99
CA THR A 59 -20.88 -6.70 7.15
C THR A 59 -19.84 -6.32 8.21
N LEU A 60 -18.66 -5.89 7.76
CA LEU A 60 -17.58 -5.43 8.61
C LEU A 60 -17.36 -3.91 8.44
N GLY A 61 -17.10 -3.23 9.55
CA GLY A 61 -16.66 -1.85 9.56
C GLY A 61 -15.18 -1.73 9.16
N VAL A 62 -14.86 -0.68 8.41
CA VAL A 62 -13.51 -0.44 7.87
C VAL A 62 -13.09 1.01 8.07
N VAL A 63 -11.84 1.20 8.47
CA VAL A 63 -11.16 2.51 8.51
C VAL A 63 -10.17 2.56 7.35
N TYR A 64 -10.32 3.56 6.47
CA TYR A 64 -9.46 3.77 5.32
C TYR A 64 -8.71 5.11 5.41
N PHE A 65 -7.54 5.15 4.77
CA PHE A 65 -6.98 6.39 4.28
C PHE A 65 -7.22 6.50 2.78
N ALA A 66 -7.57 7.69 2.33
CA ALA A 66 -8.02 7.91 0.97
C ALA A 66 -7.52 9.24 0.41
N THR A 67 -7.26 9.27 -0.90
CA THR A 67 -6.75 10.44 -1.60
C THR A 67 -7.54 10.64 -2.90
N PRO A 68 -7.88 11.88 -3.30
CA PRO A 68 -8.41 12.17 -4.62
C PRO A 68 -7.39 11.82 -5.71
N TRP A 69 -7.84 11.22 -6.80
CA TRP A 69 -6.97 10.82 -7.90
C TRP A 69 -7.60 11.10 -9.27
N LYS A 70 -7.05 12.03 -10.04
CA LYS A 70 -7.56 12.40 -11.38
C LYS A 70 -9.08 12.63 -11.37
N GLN A 71 -9.82 11.84 -12.19
CA GLN A 71 -11.28 11.87 -12.26
C GLN A 71 -11.99 11.20 -11.09
N TRP A 72 -11.25 10.59 -10.17
CA TRP A 72 -11.82 9.89 -9.03
C TRP A 72 -11.80 10.80 -7.80
N PRO A 73 -12.98 11.15 -7.25
CA PRO A 73 -13.04 12.09 -6.13
C PRO A 73 -12.41 11.52 -4.85
N LEU A 74 -12.30 10.20 -4.74
CA LEU A 74 -11.68 9.53 -3.61
C LEU A 74 -11.27 8.10 -3.99
N VAL A 75 -10.02 7.76 -3.72
CA VAL A 75 -9.47 6.41 -3.85
C VAL A 75 -9.06 5.95 -2.46
N MET A 76 -9.60 4.82 -2.00
CA MET A 76 -9.20 4.17 -0.76
C MET A 76 -7.87 3.49 -1.00
N GLU A 77 -6.78 4.10 -0.55
CA GLU A 77 -5.41 3.63 -0.82
C GLU A 77 -5.06 2.47 0.11
N MET A 78 -5.22 2.67 1.41
CA MET A 78 -4.98 1.67 2.44
C MET A 78 -6.12 1.63 3.45
N GLY A 79 -6.24 0.53 4.20
CA GLY A 79 -7.26 0.42 5.24
C GLY A 79 -7.16 -0.83 6.08
N ILE A 80 -7.88 -0.83 7.21
CA ILE A 80 -8.02 -1.94 8.13
C ILE A 80 -9.48 -2.13 8.51
N ASN A 81 -9.96 -3.37 8.56
CA ASN A 81 -11.29 -3.67 9.08
C ASN A 81 -11.26 -4.05 10.57
N GLU A 82 -12.42 -4.09 11.18
CA GLU A 82 -12.60 -4.42 12.60
C GLU A 82 -12.10 -5.81 13.01
N MET A 83 -11.85 -6.70 12.05
CA MET A 83 -11.31 -8.03 12.27
C MET A 83 -9.78 -8.08 12.18
N GLY A 84 -9.12 -6.97 11.80
CA GLY A 84 -7.67 -6.87 11.69
C GLY A 84 -7.11 -7.37 10.36
N LEU A 85 -7.93 -7.48 9.33
CA LEU A 85 -7.45 -7.56 7.95
C LEU A 85 -7.14 -6.15 7.47
N CYS A 86 -5.94 -5.95 6.93
CA CYS A 86 -5.54 -4.68 6.32
C CYS A 86 -5.03 -4.88 4.89
N TYR A 87 -5.01 -3.78 4.13
CA TYR A 87 -4.43 -3.73 2.80
C TYR A 87 -3.84 -2.37 2.51
N ASP A 88 -2.99 -2.35 1.49
CA ASP A 88 -2.48 -1.15 0.83
C ASP A 88 -2.11 -1.51 -0.62
N THR A 89 -1.96 -0.52 -1.49
CA THR A 89 -1.70 -0.72 -2.91
C THR A 89 -0.42 -0.04 -3.38
N ASN A 90 0.38 -0.72 -4.19
CA ASN A 90 1.48 -0.12 -4.93
C ASN A 90 1.10 0.04 -6.39
N TRP A 91 1.33 1.22 -6.96
CA TRP A 91 1.31 1.37 -8.41
C TRP A 91 2.47 0.56 -9.03
N ILE A 92 2.18 -0.14 -10.14
CA ILE A 92 3.17 -0.84 -10.96
C ILE A 92 2.97 -0.46 -12.45
N PRO A 93 3.95 -0.66 -13.33
CA PRO A 93 3.72 -0.55 -14.76
C PRO A 93 2.51 -1.35 -15.20
N LYS A 94 1.76 -0.82 -16.17
CA LYS A 94 0.53 -1.45 -16.66
C LYS A 94 0.82 -2.82 -17.28
N GLU A 95 0.18 -3.84 -16.75
CA GLU A 95 0.27 -5.23 -17.19
C GLU A 95 -1.06 -5.67 -17.83
N LYS A 96 -0.99 -6.49 -18.86
CA LYS A 96 -2.19 -7.10 -19.46
C LYS A 96 -2.68 -8.26 -18.60
N LEU A 97 -3.99 -8.43 -18.53
CA LEU A 97 -4.65 -9.58 -17.92
C LEU A 97 -5.56 -10.25 -18.95
N ASN A 98 -5.71 -11.56 -18.83
CA ASN A 98 -6.67 -12.31 -19.60
C ASN A 98 -8.10 -11.99 -19.13
N PRO A 99 -9.04 -11.74 -20.03
CA PRO A 99 -10.44 -11.53 -19.64
C PRO A 99 -11.12 -12.86 -19.28
N HIS A 100 -11.93 -12.83 -18.24
CA HIS A 100 -12.76 -13.95 -17.78
C HIS A 100 -14.23 -13.53 -17.76
N PRO A 101 -14.90 -13.47 -18.93
CA PRO A 101 -16.26 -12.96 -19.03
C PRO A 101 -17.29 -13.80 -18.27
N GLU A 102 -16.97 -15.06 -17.96
CA GLU A 102 -17.79 -15.96 -17.14
C GLU A 102 -17.76 -15.61 -15.65
N ARG A 103 -16.79 -14.81 -15.20
CA ARG A 103 -16.64 -14.37 -13.81
C ARG A 103 -17.31 -13.02 -13.61
N LYS A 104 -17.72 -12.76 -12.36
CA LYS A 104 -18.25 -11.44 -11.98
C LYS A 104 -17.22 -10.36 -12.24
N THR A 105 -17.53 -9.42 -13.12
CA THR A 105 -16.64 -8.31 -13.43
C THR A 105 -16.46 -7.44 -12.19
N GLN A 106 -15.21 -7.21 -11.84
CA GLN A 106 -14.79 -6.33 -10.75
C GLN A 106 -13.77 -5.32 -11.25
N ASN A 107 -13.72 -4.24 -10.54
CA ASN A 107 -12.70 -3.22 -10.65
C ASN A 107 -12.13 -2.98 -9.24
N ARG A 108 -11.50 -1.86 -9.01
CA ARG A 108 -10.98 -1.47 -7.69
C ARG A 108 -12.01 -1.57 -6.52
N TRP A 109 -13.32 -1.63 -6.80
CA TRP A 109 -14.35 -1.87 -5.78
C TRP A 109 -14.28 -3.28 -5.19
N ALA A 110 -13.63 -4.24 -5.88
CA ALA A 110 -13.42 -5.58 -5.35
C ALA A 110 -12.67 -5.57 -4.03
N VAL A 111 -11.62 -4.76 -3.90
CA VAL A 111 -10.84 -4.62 -2.66
C VAL A 111 -11.71 -4.08 -1.53
N ILE A 112 -12.48 -3.01 -1.79
CA ILE A 112 -13.39 -2.43 -0.80
C ILE A 112 -14.46 -3.42 -0.39
N GLN A 113 -15.00 -4.20 -1.33
CA GLN A 113 -15.98 -5.23 -1.04
C GLN A 113 -15.37 -6.35 -0.17
N LEU A 114 -14.15 -6.82 -0.49
CA LEU A 114 -13.45 -7.81 0.32
C LEU A 114 -13.23 -7.29 1.75
N MET A 115 -12.75 -6.05 1.91
CA MET A 115 -12.54 -5.45 3.23
C MET A 115 -13.80 -5.38 4.08
N ARG A 116 -14.98 -5.26 3.46
CA ARG A 116 -16.29 -5.25 4.12
C ARG A 116 -16.87 -6.63 4.45
N GLU A 117 -16.25 -7.72 3.94
CA GLU A 117 -16.84 -9.06 3.99
C GLU A 117 -15.93 -10.12 4.63
N VAL A 118 -14.61 -10.00 4.54
CA VAL A 118 -13.68 -11.05 4.94
C VAL A 118 -12.69 -10.58 6.01
N SER A 119 -12.13 -11.53 6.74
CA SER A 119 -11.35 -11.27 7.96
C SER A 119 -9.89 -11.71 7.87
N THR A 120 -9.54 -12.51 6.87
CA THR A 120 -8.23 -13.14 6.75
C THR A 120 -7.68 -13.09 5.33
N VAL A 121 -6.36 -13.17 5.21
CA VAL A 121 -5.67 -13.28 3.91
C VAL A 121 -6.11 -14.54 3.16
N GLU A 122 -6.36 -15.65 3.84
CA GLU A 122 -6.87 -16.88 3.21
C GLU A 122 -8.22 -16.67 2.53
N GLU A 123 -9.14 -15.99 3.21
CA GLU A 123 -10.46 -15.66 2.65
C GLU A 123 -10.34 -14.68 1.47
N VAL A 124 -9.41 -13.71 1.54
CA VAL A 124 -9.09 -12.84 0.39
C VAL A 124 -8.65 -13.69 -0.80
N LEU A 125 -7.67 -14.57 -0.62
CA LEU A 125 -7.13 -15.42 -1.69
C LEU A 125 -8.20 -16.34 -2.28
N SER A 126 -9.11 -16.87 -1.46
CA SER A 126 -10.20 -17.72 -1.95
C SER A 126 -11.21 -16.98 -2.84
N LYS A 127 -11.40 -15.68 -2.63
CA LYS A 127 -12.40 -14.87 -3.35
C LYS A 127 -11.81 -14.06 -4.50
N ILE A 128 -10.62 -13.49 -4.35
CA ILE A 128 -10.08 -12.49 -5.28
C ILE A 128 -9.89 -13.03 -6.70
N PHE A 129 -9.55 -14.31 -6.83
CA PHE A 129 -9.37 -14.99 -8.11
C PHE A 129 -10.68 -15.41 -8.78
N THR A 130 -11.82 -15.27 -8.09
CA THR A 130 -13.14 -15.54 -8.68
C THR A 130 -13.69 -14.37 -9.50
N TYR A 131 -13.01 -13.22 -9.45
CA TYR A 131 -13.40 -12.02 -10.18
C TYR A 131 -12.76 -11.93 -11.58
N ASN A 132 -13.46 -11.28 -12.50
CA ASN A 132 -12.89 -10.83 -13.78
C ASN A 132 -12.27 -9.44 -13.58
N TRP A 133 -10.94 -9.36 -13.63
CA TRP A 133 -10.16 -8.15 -13.38
C TRP A 133 -9.99 -7.26 -14.61
N VAL A 134 -10.83 -7.44 -15.62
CA VAL A 134 -10.76 -6.74 -16.91
C VAL A 134 -9.42 -6.96 -17.65
N ASN A 135 -9.11 -6.16 -18.65
CA ASN A 135 -8.03 -6.49 -19.60
C ASN A 135 -6.63 -6.02 -19.15
N SER A 136 -6.53 -5.33 -18.03
CA SER A 136 -5.24 -4.83 -17.53
C SER A 136 -5.32 -4.28 -16.12
N ILE A 137 -4.19 -4.29 -15.43
CA ILE A 137 -4.01 -3.74 -14.09
C ILE A 137 -2.72 -2.91 -14.04
N SER A 138 -2.68 -1.88 -13.21
CA SER A 138 -1.52 -1.03 -12.99
C SER A 138 -1.19 -0.85 -11.50
N TYR A 139 -1.57 -1.82 -10.69
CA TYR A 139 -1.28 -1.87 -9.26
C TYR A 139 -1.19 -3.32 -8.79
N GLN A 140 -0.52 -3.51 -7.67
CA GLN A 140 -0.54 -4.73 -6.88
C GLN A 140 -1.11 -4.42 -5.50
N ILE A 141 -1.64 -5.42 -4.82
CA ILE A 141 -2.38 -5.26 -3.57
C ILE A 141 -1.71 -6.10 -2.49
N HIS A 142 -1.25 -5.45 -1.43
CA HIS A 142 -0.64 -6.10 -0.28
C HIS A 142 -1.69 -6.24 0.82
N PHE A 143 -2.09 -7.45 1.13
CA PHE A 143 -2.96 -7.77 2.27
C PHE A 143 -2.15 -8.37 3.42
N ALA A 144 -2.59 -8.09 4.65
CA ALA A 144 -2.12 -8.77 5.85
C ALA A 144 -3.26 -8.91 6.87
N ASP A 145 -3.17 -9.90 7.76
CA ASP A 145 -4.15 -10.11 8.82
C ASP A 145 -3.51 -10.20 10.21
N LYS A 146 -4.33 -10.06 11.26
CA LYS A 146 -3.90 -10.11 12.65
C LYS A 146 -3.22 -11.42 13.08
N PHE A 147 -3.34 -12.49 12.28
CA PHE A 147 -2.67 -13.77 12.53
C PHE A 147 -1.26 -13.78 11.96
N GLY A 148 -0.89 -12.74 11.22
CA GLY A 148 0.43 -12.53 10.63
C GLY A 148 0.62 -13.24 9.30
N ASP A 149 -0.45 -13.62 8.63
CA ASP A 149 -0.42 -14.00 7.23
C ASP A 149 -0.39 -12.73 6.36
N ALA A 150 0.32 -12.76 5.25
CA ALA A 150 0.36 -11.67 4.30
C ALA A 150 0.56 -12.16 2.87
N ALA A 151 -0.06 -11.49 1.92
CA ALA A 151 0.08 -11.78 0.50
C ALA A 151 0.05 -10.49 -0.34
N VAL A 152 0.91 -10.41 -1.33
CA VAL A 152 0.85 -9.41 -2.39
C VAL A 152 0.26 -10.07 -3.62
N ILE A 153 -0.87 -9.56 -4.09
CA ILE A 153 -1.57 -10.02 -5.29
C ILE A 153 -1.12 -9.14 -6.44
N HIS A 154 -0.64 -9.75 -7.51
CA HIS A 154 -0.03 -9.07 -8.64
C HIS A 154 -0.25 -9.84 -9.96
N PRO A 155 -0.04 -9.22 -11.14
CA PRO A 155 -0.06 -9.93 -12.41
C PRO A 155 1.01 -11.02 -12.46
N GLY A 156 0.63 -12.20 -12.95
CA GLY A 156 1.55 -13.28 -13.32
C GLY A 156 2.05 -13.17 -14.76
N PRO A 157 3.06 -13.96 -15.14
CA PRO A 157 3.66 -13.91 -16.49
C PRO A 157 2.74 -14.45 -17.58
N ASP A 158 1.71 -15.19 -17.22
CA ASP A 158 0.72 -15.81 -18.10
C ASP A 158 -0.52 -14.93 -18.35
N GLY A 159 -0.54 -13.71 -17.79
CA GLY A 159 -1.69 -12.81 -17.88
C GLY A 159 -2.81 -13.11 -16.85
N GLU A 160 -2.56 -14.00 -15.90
CA GLU A 160 -3.45 -14.23 -14.76
C GLU A 160 -2.97 -13.46 -13.53
N LEU A 161 -3.87 -13.19 -12.58
CA LEU A 161 -3.44 -12.76 -11.27
C LEU A 161 -2.79 -13.94 -10.53
N THR A 162 -1.72 -13.64 -9.82
CA THR A 162 -1.04 -14.56 -8.91
C THR A 162 -0.73 -13.85 -7.60
N TYR A 163 0.01 -14.48 -6.70
CA TYR A 163 0.40 -13.85 -5.44
C TYR A 163 1.76 -14.33 -4.95
N THR A 164 2.43 -13.43 -4.22
CA THR A 164 3.58 -13.74 -3.37
C THR A 164 3.10 -13.74 -1.93
N ARG A 165 3.31 -14.82 -1.18
CA ARG A 165 2.78 -14.99 0.17
C ARG A 165 3.87 -15.14 1.21
N LYS A 166 3.72 -14.46 2.33
CA LYS A 166 4.38 -14.75 3.59
C LYS A 166 3.45 -15.62 4.44
N PRO A 167 3.81 -16.85 4.78
CA PRO A 167 2.99 -17.69 5.67
C PRO A 167 2.82 -17.08 7.06
N LYS A 168 1.84 -17.58 7.82
CA LYS A 168 1.46 -17.07 9.17
C LYS A 168 2.58 -17.04 10.22
N GLY A 169 3.64 -17.83 10.05
CA GLY A 169 4.80 -17.83 10.94
C GLY A 169 5.57 -16.53 11.01
N ASN A 170 6.61 -16.46 11.81
CA ASN A 170 7.53 -15.34 11.87
C ASN A 170 8.10 -15.01 10.49
N GLY A 171 8.41 -13.74 10.26
CA GLY A 171 8.97 -13.26 9.01
C GLY A 171 8.29 -11.98 8.54
N TYR A 172 8.63 -11.56 7.33
CA TYR A 172 8.14 -10.31 6.76
C TYR A 172 7.85 -10.47 5.25
N LEU A 173 7.14 -9.50 4.69
CA LEU A 173 6.88 -9.34 3.27
C LEU A 173 6.98 -7.85 2.92
N VAL A 174 7.62 -7.51 1.82
CA VAL A 174 7.78 -6.14 1.32
C VAL A 174 7.25 -6.05 -0.09
N SER A 175 6.58 -4.95 -0.42
CA SER A 175 6.22 -4.59 -1.79
C SER A 175 6.48 -3.10 -2.05
N THR A 176 6.84 -2.78 -3.28
CA THR A 176 7.04 -1.41 -3.78
C THR A 176 6.52 -1.31 -5.21
N ASN A 177 6.95 -0.31 -5.99
CA ASN A 177 6.38 -0.01 -7.31
C ASN A 177 6.96 -0.83 -8.47
N PHE A 178 7.14 -2.11 -8.26
CA PHE A 178 7.44 -3.07 -9.32
C PHE A 178 6.69 -4.38 -9.05
N ASN A 179 6.36 -5.11 -10.11
CA ASN A 179 5.70 -6.40 -9.97
C ASN A 179 6.63 -7.42 -9.30
N LEU A 180 6.21 -8.01 -8.17
CA LEU A 180 7.04 -8.93 -7.39
C LEU A 180 7.46 -10.20 -8.19
N VAL A 181 6.74 -10.57 -9.24
CA VAL A 181 7.16 -11.66 -10.14
C VAL A 181 8.52 -11.38 -10.78
N GLN A 182 8.91 -10.12 -10.94
CA GLN A 182 10.16 -9.71 -11.56
C GLN A 182 11.39 -9.95 -10.66
N LEU A 183 11.21 -10.17 -9.36
CA LEU A 183 12.31 -10.51 -8.45
C LEU A 183 13.05 -11.78 -8.90
N ASN A 184 12.32 -12.73 -9.46
CA ASN A 184 12.88 -13.98 -9.95
C ASN A 184 13.78 -13.80 -11.21
N ASN A 185 13.68 -12.66 -11.89
CA ASN A 185 14.38 -12.39 -13.15
C ASN A 185 15.65 -11.53 -12.95
N GLY A 186 15.99 -11.15 -11.71
CA GLY A 186 17.23 -10.43 -11.37
C GLY A 186 17.34 -9.00 -11.93
N SER A 187 16.28 -8.43 -12.49
CA SER A 187 16.33 -7.22 -13.32
C SER A 187 15.90 -5.93 -12.62
N TRP A 188 15.47 -5.96 -11.35
CA TRP A 188 14.99 -4.77 -10.65
C TRP A 188 15.60 -4.60 -9.26
N SER A 189 16.18 -3.43 -9.02
CA SER A 189 16.58 -2.99 -7.67
C SER A 189 15.87 -1.67 -7.34
N CYS A 190 14.71 -1.72 -6.72
CA CYS A 190 14.14 -0.56 -6.06
C CYS A 190 14.90 -0.32 -4.74
N HIS A 191 15.54 0.83 -4.59
CA HIS A 191 16.34 1.16 -3.40
C HIS A 191 15.52 1.03 -2.10
N ARG A 192 14.27 1.48 -2.09
CA ARG A 192 13.36 1.38 -0.94
C ARG A 192 13.04 -0.08 -0.58
N TYR A 193 12.84 -0.94 -1.59
CA TYR A 193 12.67 -2.38 -1.39
C TYR A 193 13.89 -3.00 -0.71
N VAL A 194 15.10 -2.66 -1.17
CA VAL A 194 16.36 -3.16 -0.60
C VAL A 194 16.53 -2.71 0.85
N ILE A 195 16.28 -1.41 1.14
CA ILE A 195 16.35 -0.86 2.51
C ILE A 195 15.36 -1.56 3.43
N ALA A 196 14.08 -1.63 3.06
CA ALA A 196 13.05 -2.25 3.89
C ALA A 196 13.38 -3.72 4.18
N ASN A 197 13.77 -4.50 3.17
CA ASN A 197 14.18 -5.89 3.38
C ASN A 197 15.38 -6.03 4.31
N LYS A 198 16.41 -5.19 4.14
CA LYS A 198 17.61 -5.21 5.00
C LYS A 198 17.26 -4.91 6.46
N MET A 199 16.41 -3.92 6.70
CA MET A 199 15.99 -3.57 8.06
C MET A 199 15.14 -4.68 8.68
N LEU A 200 14.11 -5.15 7.98
CA LEU A 200 13.20 -6.18 8.48
C LEU A 200 13.86 -7.54 8.72
N ALA A 201 14.92 -7.86 7.96
CA ALA A 201 15.72 -9.08 8.17
C ALA A 201 16.46 -9.10 9.52
N ASN A 202 16.68 -7.93 10.14
CA ASN A 202 17.38 -7.79 11.42
C ASN A 202 16.47 -7.99 12.66
N ILE A 203 15.17 -8.25 12.49
CA ILE A 203 14.25 -8.54 13.61
C ILE A 203 14.65 -9.88 14.24
N GLY A 204 15.41 -9.85 15.33
CA GLY A 204 15.92 -11.03 16.05
C GLY A 204 14.89 -11.61 17.02
N ALA A 205 14.30 -10.78 17.89
CA ALA A 205 13.35 -11.15 18.92
C ALA A 205 11.97 -10.47 18.73
N GLN A 206 10.97 -10.91 19.50
CA GLN A 206 9.63 -10.28 19.45
C GLN A 206 9.67 -8.82 19.86
N ASN A 207 10.45 -8.49 20.88
CA ASN A 207 10.56 -7.13 21.38
C ASN A 207 11.28 -6.16 20.43
N ASP A 208 11.91 -6.67 19.38
CA ASP A 208 12.51 -5.84 18.33
C ASP A 208 11.45 -5.34 17.32
N LEU A 209 10.30 -6.03 17.21
CA LEU A 209 9.19 -5.61 16.37
C LEU A 209 8.26 -4.68 17.16
N THR A 210 8.57 -3.39 17.12
CA THR A 210 7.84 -2.32 17.79
C THR A 210 7.31 -1.30 16.77
N VAL A 211 6.45 -0.39 17.23
CA VAL A 211 5.97 0.74 16.41
C VAL A 211 7.14 1.62 15.99
N GLU A 212 8.07 1.90 16.90
CA GLU A 212 9.26 2.73 16.64
C GLU A 212 10.16 2.07 15.57
N PHE A 213 10.35 0.75 15.63
CA PHE A 213 11.10 0.04 14.61
C PHE A 213 10.40 0.13 13.24
N MET A 214 9.09 -0.11 13.18
CA MET A 214 8.32 0.01 11.94
C MET A 214 8.37 1.44 11.39
N THR A 215 8.29 2.44 12.28
CA THR A 215 8.44 3.87 11.94
C THR A 215 9.81 4.15 11.34
N SER A 216 10.89 3.60 11.89
CA SER A 216 12.24 3.78 11.34
C SER A 216 12.37 3.22 9.90
N VAL A 217 11.65 2.13 9.59
CA VAL A 217 11.60 1.60 8.22
C VAL A 217 10.83 2.54 7.29
N LEU A 218 9.69 3.10 7.74
CA LEU A 218 8.93 4.11 6.99
C LEU A 218 9.78 5.35 6.72
N GLU A 219 10.46 5.87 7.75
CA GLU A 219 11.37 7.01 7.63
C GLU A 219 12.52 6.76 6.66
N ALA A 220 13.15 5.58 6.71
CA ALA A 220 14.24 5.21 5.82
C ALA A 220 13.79 5.02 4.34
N THR A 221 12.49 4.85 4.11
CA THR A 221 11.92 4.58 2.77
C THR A 221 10.96 5.65 2.27
N HIS A 222 10.79 6.77 2.99
CA HIS A 222 9.94 7.88 2.55
C HIS A 222 10.50 8.61 1.33
N GLN A 223 9.66 9.39 0.68
CA GLN A 223 10.00 10.23 -0.47
C GLN A 223 9.84 11.71 -0.11
N ASP A 224 10.83 12.51 -0.47
CA ASP A 224 10.77 13.97 -0.39
C ASP A 224 11.51 14.60 -1.56
N ASN A 225 10.98 14.42 -2.76
CA ASN A 225 11.52 15.04 -3.96
C ASN A 225 10.53 16.07 -4.54
N PHE A 226 10.96 16.79 -5.57
CA PHE A 226 10.15 17.88 -6.15
C PHE A 226 8.76 17.44 -6.62
N SER A 227 8.62 16.23 -7.14
CA SER A 227 7.38 15.78 -7.80
C SER A 227 6.59 14.76 -7.00
N VAL A 228 7.25 13.99 -6.13
CA VAL A 228 6.61 12.94 -5.32
C VAL A 228 7.04 13.12 -3.88
N LYS A 229 6.08 13.13 -2.99
CA LYS A 229 6.29 13.23 -1.55
C LYS A 229 5.47 12.20 -0.82
N THR A 230 5.98 11.69 0.28
CA THR A 230 5.18 10.93 1.23
C THR A 230 4.19 11.89 1.88
N LEU A 231 2.91 11.71 1.60
CA LEU A 231 1.81 12.54 2.14
C LEU A 231 1.52 12.15 3.58
N TYR A 232 1.47 10.87 3.82
CA TYR A 232 1.35 10.27 5.15
C TYR A 232 1.99 8.89 5.16
N SER A 233 2.32 8.44 6.35
CA SER A 233 2.78 7.09 6.63
C SER A 233 1.96 6.51 7.75
N ALA A 234 1.73 5.20 7.76
CA ALA A 234 0.99 4.56 8.84
C ALA A 234 1.64 3.24 9.27
N VAL A 235 1.67 3.02 10.58
CA VAL A 235 1.93 1.71 11.18
C VAL A 235 0.62 1.20 11.76
N TYR A 236 0.24 -0.03 11.43
CA TYR A 236 -0.91 -0.72 11.96
C TYR A 236 -0.46 -1.83 12.90
N ASP A 237 -0.86 -1.76 14.16
CA ASP A 237 -0.81 -2.90 15.07
C ASP A 237 -2.08 -3.71 14.85
N LEU A 238 -1.95 -4.80 14.10
CA LEU A 238 -3.11 -5.56 13.63
C LEU A 238 -3.81 -6.34 14.76
N LYS A 239 -3.08 -6.67 15.81
CA LYS A 239 -3.67 -7.38 16.97
C LYS A 239 -4.44 -6.45 17.89
N ASN A 240 -3.89 -5.27 18.13
CA ASN A 240 -4.50 -4.29 19.03
C ASN A 240 -5.47 -3.35 18.31
N LEU A 241 -5.59 -3.44 16.97
CA LEU A 241 -6.44 -2.61 16.12
C LEU A 241 -6.13 -1.12 16.31
N ARG A 242 -4.84 -0.77 16.33
CA ARG A 242 -4.35 0.61 16.43
C ARG A 242 -3.63 1.02 15.17
N ILE A 243 -3.80 2.29 14.81
CA ILE A 243 -3.11 2.94 13.70
C ILE A 243 -2.27 4.08 14.27
N TYR A 244 -1.00 4.10 13.91
CA TYR A 244 -0.05 5.16 14.23
C TYR A 244 0.20 5.92 12.93
N LEU A 245 -0.44 7.08 12.79
CA LEU A 245 -0.41 7.91 11.60
C LEU A 245 0.65 9.00 11.72
N PHE A 246 1.51 9.10 10.72
CA PHE A 246 2.54 10.15 10.57
C PHE A 246 2.17 10.99 9.34
N TYR A 247 1.82 12.25 9.57
CA TYR A 247 1.40 13.15 8.51
C TYR A 247 2.56 14.02 8.04
N ASN A 248 2.67 14.17 6.71
CA ASN A 248 3.65 15.04 6.08
C ASN A 248 5.11 14.79 6.55
N ARG A 249 5.48 13.49 6.70
CA ARG A 249 6.84 13.04 7.07
C ARG A 249 7.31 13.49 8.47
N GLN A 250 6.39 13.76 9.37
CA GLN A 250 6.70 14.02 10.77
C GLN A 250 6.67 12.69 11.53
N PHE A 251 7.84 12.04 11.67
CA PHE A 251 7.95 10.70 12.25
C PHE A 251 8.17 10.69 13.77
N ASP A 252 8.38 11.85 14.39
CA ASP A 252 8.70 11.94 15.82
C ASP A 252 7.53 11.57 16.72
N GLU A 253 6.30 11.97 16.34
CA GLU A 253 5.11 11.77 17.15
C GLU A 253 3.92 11.33 16.27
N PRO A 254 3.40 10.09 16.44
CA PRO A 254 2.26 9.62 15.69
C PRO A 254 0.94 10.18 16.24
N PHE A 255 0.01 10.44 15.34
CA PHE A 255 -1.39 10.56 15.69
C PHE A 255 -1.99 9.16 15.81
N VAL A 256 -2.40 8.77 17.03
CA VAL A 256 -2.88 7.41 17.31
C VAL A 256 -4.39 7.33 17.15
N LEU A 257 -4.85 6.34 16.38
CA LEU A 257 -6.26 6.00 16.17
C LEU A 257 -6.54 4.61 16.73
N ASP A 258 -7.60 4.45 17.50
CA ASP A 258 -8.16 3.14 17.86
C ASP A 258 -9.29 2.81 16.86
N VAL A 259 -9.11 1.74 16.10
CA VAL A 259 -10.06 1.34 15.05
C VAL A 259 -11.45 1.06 15.61
N LYS A 260 -11.54 0.50 16.82
CA LYS A 260 -12.83 0.21 17.47
C LYS A 260 -13.56 1.48 17.88
N GLU A 261 -12.81 2.46 18.42
CA GLU A 261 -13.38 3.77 18.80
C GLU A 261 -13.89 4.51 17.56
N GLU A 262 -13.08 4.57 16.49
CA GLU A 262 -13.47 5.21 15.23
C GLU A 262 -14.76 4.61 14.64
N LEU A 263 -14.90 3.29 14.71
CA LEU A 263 -16.08 2.58 14.24
C LEU A 263 -17.28 2.78 15.19
N ALA A 264 -17.05 2.82 16.51
CA ALA A 264 -18.12 3.02 17.49
C ALA A 264 -18.72 4.43 17.38
N GLU A 265 -17.91 5.45 17.18
CA GLU A 265 -18.33 6.84 17.05
C GLU A 265 -19.00 7.16 15.70
N THR A 266 -18.80 6.30 14.69
CA THR A 266 -19.37 6.49 13.36
C THR A 266 -20.67 5.71 13.19
N LYS A 267 -21.77 6.40 12.87
CA LYS A 267 -23.06 5.73 12.61
C LYS A 267 -23.00 4.84 11.37
N ASN A 268 -22.70 5.39 10.20
CA ASN A 268 -22.63 4.66 8.93
C ASN A 268 -21.38 5.01 8.13
N TYR A 269 -21.06 6.31 8.02
CA TYR A 269 -19.97 6.83 7.22
C TYR A 269 -19.46 8.15 7.79
N ARG A 270 -18.14 8.29 7.87
CA ARG A 270 -17.47 9.53 8.23
C ARG A 270 -16.29 9.78 7.28
N LYS A 271 -16.10 11.01 6.84
CA LYS A 271 -14.92 11.46 6.11
C LYS A 271 -14.42 12.76 6.73
N VAL A 272 -13.12 12.80 7.06
CA VAL A 272 -12.45 13.97 7.60
C VAL A 272 -11.08 14.11 6.95
N SER A 273 -10.61 15.33 6.67
CA SER A 273 -9.26 15.52 6.15
C SER A 273 -8.25 15.15 7.23
N LEU A 274 -7.09 14.58 6.85
CA LEU A 274 -6.03 14.25 7.83
C LEU A 274 -5.51 15.53 8.52
N LYS A 275 -5.48 16.65 7.79
CA LYS A 275 -5.09 17.94 8.36
C LYS A 275 -6.04 18.37 9.49
N ASP A 276 -7.35 18.30 9.26
CA ASP A 276 -8.35 18.71 10.25
C ASP A 276 -8.43 17.71 11.43
N LEU A 277 -8.26 16.41 11.14
CA LEU A 277 -8.22 15.36 12.13
C LEU A 277 -7.10 15.59 13.15
N ILE A 278 -5.90 15.91 12.67
CA ILE A 278 -4.72 16.13 13.52
C ILE A 278 -4.85 17.47 14.26
N ALA A 279 -5.35 18.52 13.60
CA ALA A 279 -5.54 19.83 14.23
C ALA A 279 -6.60 19.84 15.35
N GLY A 280 -7.61 18.98 15.26
CA GLY A 280 -8.72 18.90 16.23
C GLY A 280 -8.39 18.19 17.56
N LYS A 281 -7.20 17.59 17.69
CA LYS A 281 -6.70 16.98 18.94
C LYS A 281 -5.62 17.81 19.64
N ASN A 282 -5.24 19.00 19.14
CA ASN A 282 -4.30 19.93 19.77
C ASN A 282 -5.04 20.96 20.62
#